data_fcf55281682d8f4156d40b8a998f7c83
#
_entry.id   fcf55281682d8f4156d40b8a998f7c83
#
_cell.length_a   1.000
_cell.length_b   1.000
_cell.length_c   1.000
_cell.angle_alpha   90.00
_cell.angle_beta   90.00
_cell.angle_gamma   90.00
#
_symmetry.space_group_name_H-M   'P 1'
#
loop_
_entity.id
_entity.type
_entity.pdbx_description
1 polymer ?
#
loop_
_entity_poly.entity_id
_entity_poly.type
_entity_poly.pdbx_seq_one_letter_code
_entity_poly.pdbx_strand_id
1 'polypeptide(L)'
;MNYKIIRNKVEEHLNIDLEVPTRQRDFVYARALYFGLCRELLNMGLAQIGKTLDYDHATVLHHTKNTFKNLFLWKEMKYIEAYDKISRECRDMKANSWWTNKKYY
;
A
#
# COMPACT_ATOMS: atom_id res chain seq x y z
N MET A 1 -13.65 -1.15 -1.21
CA MET A 1 -12.18 -1.07 -1.44
C MET A 1 -11.51 -2.26 -0.78
N ASN A 2 -10.55 -2.87 -1.46
CA ASN A 2 -9.83 -4.02 -0.92
C ASN A 2 -8.34 -3.93 -1.33
N TYR A 3 -7.54 -4.89 -0.84
CA TYR A 3 -6.10 -4.89 -1.08
C TYR A 3 -5.73 -5.01 -2.56
N LYS A 4 -6.57 -5.65 -3.37
CA LYS A 4 -6.31 -5.80 -4.81
C LYS A 4 -6.29 -4.46 -5.52
N ILE A 5 -7.14 -3.54 -5.12
CA ILE A 5 -7.18 -2.18 -5.67
C ILE A 5 -5.90 -1.44 -5.32
N ILE A 6 -5.47 -1.52 -4.06
CA ILE A 6 -4.23 -0.89 -3.60
C ILE A 6 -3.03 -1.47 -4.34
N ARG A 7 -2.97 -2.80 -4.44
CA ARG A 7 -1.90 -3.50 -5.15
C ARG A 7 -1.79 -3.06 -6.60
N ASN A 8 -2.92 -3.04 -7.31
CA ASN A 8 -2.94 -2.61 -8.71
C ASN A 8 -2.48 -1.17 -8.87
N LYS A 9 -2.89 -0.28 -7.98
CA LYS A 9 -2.47 1.12 -8.04
C LYS A 9 -0.97 1.27 -7.79
N VAL A 10 -0.41 0.56 -6.84
CA VAL A 10 1.03 0.58 -6.59
C VAL A 10 1.79 0.06 -7.82
N GLU A 11 1.35 -1.05 -8.38
CA GLU A 11 1.99 -1.63 -9.56
C GLU A 11 1.93 -0.68 -10.76
N GLU A 12 0.81 -0.01 -10.97
CA GLU A 12 0.67 0.94 -12.06
C GLU A 12 1.54 2.19 -11.87
N HIS A 13 1.49 2.78 -10.68
CA HIS A 13 2.23 4.01 -10.40
C HIS A 13 3.74 3.81 -10.44
N LEU A 14 4.22 2.67 -9.99
CA LEU A 14 5.66 2.38 -9.93
C LEU A 14 6.13 1.54 -11.11
N ASN A 15 5.22 1.06 -11.95
CA ASN A 15 5.52 0.19 -13.09
C ASN A 15 6.35 -1.02 -12.65
N ILE A 16 5.87 -1.74 -11.64
CA ILE A 16 6.59 -2.84 -11.02
C ILE A 16 5.61 -3.95 -10.66
N ASP A 17 6.06 -5.21 -10.73
CA ASP A 17 5.28 -6.36 -10.31
C ASP A 17 5.67 -6.72 -8.87
N LEU A 18 4.73 -6.57 -7.94
CA LEU A 18 4.98 -6.81 -6.52
C LEU A 18 5.22 -8.29 -6.20
N GLU A 19 4.82 -9.20 -7.06
CA GLU A 19 5.00 -10.63 -6.84
C GLU A 19 6.41 -11.12 -7.15
N VAL A 20 7.23 -10.33 -7.83
CA VAL A 20 8.61 -10.72 -8.16
C VAL A 20 9.42 -10.83 -6.86
N PRO A 21 9.95 -12.04 -6.55
CA PRO A 21 10.63 -12.26 -5.27
C PRO A 21 12.10 -11.84 -5.32
N THR A 22 12.33 -10.56 -5.50
CA THR A 22 13.69 -10.01 -5.58
C THR A 22 13.97 -9.08 -4.40
N ARG A 23 15.24 -8.93 -4.04
CA ARG A 23 15.70 -8.01 -3.01
C ARG A 23 16.20 -6.69 -3.58
N GLN A 24 16.03 -6.46 -4.88
CA GLN A 24 16.39 -5.18 -5.48
C GLN A 24 15.58 -4.05 -4.80
N ARG A 25 16.27 -2.91 -4.63
CA ARG A 25 15.75 -1.79 -3.86
C ARG A 25 14.37 -1.32 -4.31
N ASP A 26 14.17 -1.18 -5.62
CA ASP A 26 12.90 -0.69 -6.14
C ASP A 26 11.72 -1.61 -5.80
N PHE A 27 11.95 -2.91 -5.85
CA PHE A 27 10.93 -3.89 -5.49
C PHE A 27 10.67 -3.91 -3.97
N VAL A 28 11.72 -3.82 -3.17
CA VAL A 28 11.62 -3.77 -1.71
C VAL A 28 10.83 -2.53 -1.28
N TYR A 29 11.13 -1.39 -1.87
CA TYR A 29 10.44 -0.14 -1.55
C TYR A 29 8.98 -0.17 -2.02
N ALA A 30 8.71 -0.74 -3.19
CA ALA A 30 7.35 -0.90 -3.68
C ALA A 30 6.52 -1.80 -2.77
N ARG A 31 7.08 -2.91 -2.31
CA ARG A 31 6.39 -3.78 -1.35
C ARG A 31 6.13 -3.07 -0.03
N ALA A 32 7.10 -2.32 0.47
CA ALA A 32 6.94 -1.55 1.70
C ALA A 32 5.82 -0.51 1.58
N LEU A 33 5.74 0.16 0.44
CA LEU A 33 4.67 1.11 0.16
C LEU A 33 3.30 0.40 0.16
N TYR A 34 3.21 -0.72 -0.52
CA TYR A 34 1.98 -1.52 -0.58
C TYR A 34 1.55 -1.97 0.83
N PHE A 35 2.48 -2.53 1.60
CA PHE A 35 2.19 -2.98 2.96
C PHE A 35 1.72 -1.84 3.86
N GLY A 36 2.40 -0.70 3.77
CA GLY A 36 2.04 0.50 4.54
C GLY A 36 0.65 1.01 4.19
N LEU A 37 0.33 1.07 2.90
CA LEU A 37 -0.99 1.50 2.44
C LEU A 37 -2.10 0.56 2.90
N CYS A 38 -1.89 -0.74 2.82
CA CYS A 38 -2.86 -1.72 3.32
C CYS A 38 -3.10 -1.55 4.82
N ARG A 39 -2.03 -1.29 5.57
CA ARG A 39 -2.13 -1.07 7.01
C ARG A 39 -2.90 0.20 7.35
N GLU A 40 -2.61 1.29 6.65
CA GLU A 40 -3.23 2.58 6.92
C GLU A 40 -4.66 2.70 6.39
N LEU A 41 -4.89 2.27 5.17
CA LEU A 41 -6.16 2.50 4.49
C LEU A 41 -7.19 1.41 4.78
N LEU A 42 -6.76 0.17 4.95
CA LEU A 42 -7.65 -0.97 5.17
C LEU A 42 -7.61 -1.49 6.60
N ASN A 43 -6.68 -1.01 7.41
CA ASN A 43 -6.49 -1.45 8.78
C ASN A 43 -6.36 -2.98 8.88
N MET A 44 -5.68 -3.58 7.91
CA MET A 44 -5.45 -5.03 7.87
C MET A 44 -4.41 -5.46 8.90
N GLY A 45 -4.56 -6.66 9.42
CA GLY A 45 -3.55 -7.26 10.29
C GLY A 45 -2.29 -7.64 9.51
N LEU A 46 -1.15 -7.69 10.19
CA LEU A 46 0.15 -7.96 9.54
C LEU A 46 0.18 -9.31 8.83
N ALA A 47 -0.34 -10.35 9.48
CA ALA A 47 -0.39 -11.68 8.87
C ALA A 47 -1.32 -11.70 7.65
N GLN A 48 -2.42 -10.97 7.73
CA GLN A 48 -3.39 -10.86 6.64
C GLN A 48 -2.78 -10.16 5.43
N ILE A 49 -2.05 -9.06 5.65
CA ILE A 49 -1.34 -8.35 4.59
C ILE A 49 -0.30 -9.27 3.94
N GLY A 50 0.48 -9.97 4.76
CA GLY A 50 1.54 -10.86 4.28
C GLY A 50 1.01 -11.95 3.35
N LYS A 51 -0.14 -12.53 3.66
CA LYS A 51 -0.75 -13.56 2.83
C LYS A 51 -1.06 -13.10 1.41
N THR A 52 -1.24 -11.81 1.19
CA THR A 52 -1.55 -11.30 -0.15
C THR A 52 -0.37 -11.38 -1.11
N LEU A 53 0.86 -11.44 -0.60
CA LEU A 53 2.09 -11.57 -1.40
C LEU A 53 2.98 -12.72 -0.94
N ASP A 54 2.46 -13.61 -0.10
CA ASP A 54 3.19 -14.77 0.43
C ASP A 54 4.40 -14.40 1.28
N TYR A 55 4.21 -13.45 2.19
CA TYR A 55 5.22 -13.08 3.20
C TYR A 55 4.65 -13.30 4.60
N ASP A 56 5.53 -13.58 5.56
CA ASP A 56 5.12 -13.74 6.95
C ASP A 56 4.89 -12.39 7.63
N HIS A 57 4.24 -12.43 8.80
CA HIS A 57 3.90 -11.20 9.54
C HIS A 57 5.15 -10.44 10.01
N ALA A 58 6.25 -11.13 10.28
CA ALA A 58 7.49 -10.47 10.72
C ALA A 58 8.09 -9.63 9.60
N THR A 59 8.06 -10.13 8.36
CA THR A 59 8.51 -9.40 7.18
C THR A 59 7.65 -8.17 6.96
N VAL A 60 6.33 -8.31 7.05
CA VAL A 60 5.40 -7.17 6.91
C VAL A 60 5.64 -6.14 8.01
N LEU A 61 5.83 -6.58 9.24
CA LEU A 61 6.12 -5.69 10.36
C LEU A 61 7.40 -4.88 10.12
N HIS A 62 8.45 -5.55 9.67
CA HIS A 62 9.71 -4.86 9.36
C HIS A 62 9.50 -3.79 8.29
N HIS A 63 8.80 -4.12 7.21
CA HIS A 63 8.55 -3.17 6.13
C HIS A 63 7.67 -2.00 6.57
N THR A 64 6.60 -2.26 7.32
CA THR A 64 5.70 -1.18 7.76
C THR A 64 6.34 -0.30 8.83
N LYS A 65 7.14 -0.88 9.71
CA LYS A 65 7.74 -0.15 10.83
C LYS A 65 9.00 0.60 10.45
N ASN A 66 9.79 0.06 9.54
CA ASN A 66 11.09 0.62 9.17
C ASN A 66 11.12 1.15 7.73
N THR A 67 11.02 0.28 6.74
CA THR A 67 11.21 0.65 5.34
C THR A 67 10.21 1.69 4.87
N PHE A 68 8.94 1.49 5.16
CA PHE A 68 7.87 2.42 4.77
C PHE A 68 8.11 3.82 5.35
N LYS A 69 8.45 3.89 6.64
CA LYS A 69 8.75 5.17 7.29
C LYS A 69 10.01 5.82 6.73
N ASN A 70 11.01 5.01 6.41
CA ASN A 70 12.26 5.50 5.85
C ASN A 70 12.08 6.12 4.47
N LEU A 71 11.10 5.67 3.67
CA LEU A 71 10.80 6.28 2.38
C LEU A 71 10.51 7.78 2.54
N PHE A 72 9.77 8.15 3.58
CA PHE A 72 9.45 9.54 3.86
C PHE A 72 10.64 10.28 4.46
N LEU A 73 11.35 9.64 5.38
CA LEU A 73 12.51 10.21 6.04
C LEU A 73 13.63 10.53 5.04
N TRP A 74 13.87 9.61 4.10
CA TRP A 74 14.93 9.77 3.09
C TRP A 74 14.45 10.55 1.88
N LYS A 75 13.23 11.06 1.87
CA LYS A 75 12.64 11.85 0.78
C LYS A 75 12.70 11.13 -0.56
N GLU A 76 12.34 9.86 -0.57
CA GLU A 76 12.22 9.06 -1.78
C GLU A 76 10.99 9.50 -2.56
N MET A 77 11.13 10.57 -3.35
CA MET A 77 10.01 11.30 -3.95
C MET A 77 9.09 10.45 -4.81
N LYS A 78 9.66 9.53 -5.58
CA LYS A 78 8.87 8.61 -6.42
C LYS A 78 7.81 7.85 -5.60
N TYR A 79 8.20 7.39 -4.43
CA TYR A 79 7.33 6.60 -3.54
C TYR A 79 6.39 7.49 -2.73
N ILE A 80 6.85 8.67 -2.34
CA ILE A 80 6.03 9.66 -1.63
C ILE A 80 4.89 10.14 -2.55
N GLU A 81 5.21 10.43 -3.80
CA GLU A 81 4.21 10.85 -4.78
C GLU A 81 3.19 9.73 -5.05
N ALA A 82 3.65 8.50 -5.18
CA ALA A 82 2.77 7.35 -5.33
C ALA A 82 1.87 7.19 -4.11
N TYR A 83 2.42 7.32 -2.91
CA TYR A 83 1.67 7.25 -1.67
C TYR A 83 0.56 8.32 -1.63
N ASP A 84 0.91 9.56 -1.90
CA ASP A 84 -0.04 10.68 -1.91
C ASP A 84 -1.19 10.43 -2.88
N LYS A 85 -0.85 10.06 -4.10
CA LYS A 85 -1.84 9.86 -5.15
C LYS A 85 -2.76 8.69 -4.85
N ILE A 86 -2.20 7.56 -4.45
CA ILE A 86 -2.97 6.37 -4.13
C ILE A 86 -3.85 6.62 -2.90
N SER A 87 -3.32 7.27 -1.86
CA SER A 87 -4.07 7.59 -0.66
C SER A 87 -5.27 8.45 -0.96
N ARG A 88 -5.10 9.49 -1.80
CA ARG A 88 -6.21 10.37 -2.19
C ARG A 88 -7.26 9.61 -2.99
N GLU A 89 -6.85 8.84 -3.99
CA GLU A 89 -7.77 8.06 -4.81
C GLU A 89 -8.59 7.08 -3.97
N CYS A 90 -7.94 6.39 -3.04
CA CYS A 90 -8.62 5.42 -2.18
C CYS A 90 -9.54 6.10 -1.18
N ARG A 91 -9.16 7.23 -0.64
CA ARG A 91 -10.04 8.01 0.26
C ARG A 91 -11.25 8.53 -0.48
N ASP A 92 -11.07 9.01 -1.71
CA ASP A 92 -12.17 9.47 -2.54
C ASP A 92 -13.15 8.33 -2.84
N MET A 93 -12.65 7.16 -3.17
CA MET A 93 -13.49 5.98 -3.38
C MET A 93 -14.30 5.65 -2.13
N LYS A 94 -13.69 5.72 -0.97
CA LYS A 94 -14.33 5.46 0.32
C LYS A 94 -15.37 6.52 0.65
N ALA A 95 -15.04 7.78 0.41
CA ALA A 95 -15.96 8.91 0.61
C ALA A 95 -17.16 8.81 -0.33
N ASN A 96 -16.93 8.48 -1.60
CA ASN A 96 -18.00 8.29 -2.58
C ASN A 96 -18.93 7.15 -2.18
N SER A 97 -18.37 6.05 -1.70
CA SER A 97 -19.15 4.92 -1.23
C SER A 97 -20.03 5.31 -0.05
N TRP A 98 -19.46 6.03 0.91
CA TRP A 98 -20.20 6.55 2.06
C TRP A 98 -21.31 7.52 1.62
N TRP A 99 -21.00 8.42 0.72
CA TRP A 99 -21.95 9.39 0.16
C TRP A 99 -23.09 8.69 -0.56
N THR A 100 -22.77 7.67 -1.36
CA THR A 100 -23.77 6.88 -2.07
C THR A 100 -24.74 6.21 -1.10
N ASN A 101 -24.24 5.64 -0.01
CA ASN A 101 -25.08 5.05 1.03
C ASN A 101 -25.98 6.09 1.68
N LYS A 102 -25.50 7.29 1.86
CA LYS A 102 -26.26 8.38 2.46
C LYS A 102 -27.45 8.83 1.62
N LYS A 103 -27.41 8.64 0.33
CA LYS A 103 -28.47 9.02 -0.58
C LYS A 103 -29.78 8.26 -0.34
N TYR A 104 -29.72 7.17 0.35
CA TYR A 104 -30.86 6.30 0.57
C TYR A 104 -31.57 6.53 1.90
N TYR A 105 -31.20 7.53 2.61
CA TYR A 105 -31.86 7.90 3.86
C TYR A 105 -33.15 8.67 3.63
#